data_508c7ee265638137e8f970a19948a7c0
#
_entry.id   508c7ee265638137e8f970a19948a7c0
#
_cell.length_a   1.000
_cell.length_b   1.000
_cell.length_c   1.000
_cell.angle_alpha   90.00
_cell.angle_beta   90.00
_cell.angle_gamma   90.00
#
_symmetry.space_group_name_H-M   'P 1'
#
loop_
_entity.id
_entity.type
_entity.pdbx_description
1 polymer ?
#
loop_
_entity_poly.entity_id
_entity_poly.type
_entity_poly.pdbx_seq_one_letter_code
_entity_poly.pdbx_strand_id
1 'polypeptide(L)'
;MPLRMKRLGVVQFFSWFGLFSMWVYTTSGVATHHFGTLPTDTSSSLFNNAGDWVGVLFGIYNGVSAIYALLLHRFVKKTSRKFVHVFSLIAGGLGLISMRFIPDPDFLWISMIGVGLAWGSILSMPYALLVDKLPAAKMGVYMGIFNMFIVLPQILSGIISGPIVKSLFGSYAMNYVAIVGGGLFILAALATLRVEEPLWNETADESA
;
A
#
# COMPACT_ATOMS: atom_id res chain seq x y z
N MET A 1 23.69 -2.27 -8.81
CA MET A 1 22.47 -2.53 -8.04
C MET A 1 22.07 -3.98 -8.25
N PRO A 2 21.93 -4.80 -7.19
CA PRO A 2 21.56 -6.21 -7.28
C PRO A 2 20.20 -6.42 -7.97
N LEU A 3 20.03 -7.54 -8.69
CA LEU A 3 18.79 -7.82 -9.44
C LEU A 3 17.56 -7.89 -8.52
N ARG A 4 17.69 -8.49 -7.33
CA ARG A 4 16.63 -8.55 -6.33
C ARG A 4 16.18 -7.15 -5.91
N MET A 5 17.11 -6.21 -5.68
CA MET A 5 16.81 -4.84 -5.32
C MET A 5 16.05 -4.10 -6.45
N LYS A 6 16.39 -4.36 -7.72
CA LYS A 6 15.64 -3.80 -8.87
C LYS A 6 14.20 -4.30 -8.88
N ARG A 7 14.00 -5.62 -8.67
CA ARG A 7 12.66 -6.22 -8.63
C ARG A 7 11.83 -5.69 -7.45
N LEU A 8 12.43 -5.60 -6.26
CA LEU A 8 11.78 -5.00 -5.10
C LEU A 8 11.51 -3.50 -5.30
N GLY A 9 12.37 -2.79 -6.02
CA GLY A 9 12.14 -1.39 -6.39
C GLY A 9 10.86 -1.20 -7.20
N VAL A 10 10.55 -2.12 -8.13
CA VAL A 10 9.28 -2.11 -8.87
C VAL A 10 8.09 -2.35 -7.95
N VAL A 11 8.21 -3.29 -7.01
CA VAL A 11 7.17 -3.56 -5.98
C VAL A 11 6.93 -2.31 -5.14
N GLN A 12 7.99 -1.69 -4.63
CA GLN A 12 7.90 -0.47 -3.84
C GLN A 12 7.29 0.68 -4.65
N PHE A 13 7.68 0.84 -5.90
CA PHE A 13 7.12 1.89 -6.76
C PHE A 13 5.60 1.79 -6.85
N PHE A 14 5.07 0.62 -7.16
CA PHE A 14 3.62 0.43 -7.28
C PHE A 14 2.90 0.55 -5.94
N SER A 15 3.41 -0.06 -4.88
CA SER A 15 2.77 -0.02 -3.57
C SER A 15 2.74 1.39 -2.98
N TRP A 16 3.84 2.15 -3.08
CA TRP A 16 3.89 3.52 -2.53
C TRP A 16 3.12 4.54 -3.38
N PHE A 17 3.05 4.34 -4.69
CA PHE A 17 2.17 5.16 -5.52
C PHE A 17 0.69 4.93 -5.14
N GLY A 18 0.29 3.66 -4.97
CA GLY A 18 -1.05 3.29 -4.54
C GLY A 18 -1.42 3.83 -3.16
N LEU A 19 -0.49 3.71 -2.18
CA LEU A 19 -0.66 4.28 -0.84
C LEU A 19 -0.83 5.80 -0.87
N PHE A 20 0.03 6.49 -1.60
CA PHE A 20 -0.04 7.94 -1.67
C PHE A 20 -1.33 8.42 -2.34
N SER A 21 -1.78 7.69 -3.38
CA SER A 21 -3.10 7.92 -3.99
C SER A 21 -4.25 7.78 -2.99
N MET A 22 -4.19 6.74 -2.13
CA MET A 22 -5.15 6.56 -1.05
C MET A 22 -5.11 7.74 -0.06
N TRP A 23 -3.95 8.11 0.45
CA TRP A 23 -3.84 9.16 1.46
C TRP A 23 -4.36 10.52 0.98
N VAL A 24 -4.09 10.86 -0.27
CA VAL A 24 -4.47 12.16 -0.84
C VAL A 24 -5.95 12.21 -1.24
N TYR A 25 -6.49 11.11 -1.78
CA TYR A 25 -7.79 11.16 -2.46
C TYR A 25 -8.92 10.44 -1.72
N THR A 26 -8.67 9.71 -0.63
CA THR A 26 -9.76 8.98 0.07
C THR A 26 -10.78 9.94 0.67
N THR A 27 -10.38 11.05 1.28
CA THR A 27 -11.34 12.01 1.85
C THR A 27 -12.28 12.56 0.79
N SER A 28 -11.73 13.07 -0.32
CA SER A 28 -12.56 13.56 -1.43
C SER A 28 -13.41 12.44 -2.06
N GLY A 29 -12.86 11.22 -2.12
CA GLY A 29 -13.57 10.05 -2.62
C GLY A 29 -14.77 9.68 -1.75
N VAL A 30 -14.58 9.58 -0.44
CA VAL A 30 -15.66 9.28 0.52
C VAL A 30 -16.69 10.40 0.53
N ALA A 31 -16.25 11.66 0.59
CA ALA A 31 -17.13 12.82 0.59
C ALA A 31 -18.04 12.84 -0.65
N THR A 32 -17.49 12.66 -1.84
CA THR A 32 -18.29 12.72 -3.07
C THR A 32 -19.14 11.47 -3.30
N HIS A 33 -18.64 10.29 -2.93
CA HIS A 33 -19.30 9.02 -3.24
C HIS A 33 -20.33 8.61 -2.19
N HIS A 34 -20.02 8.80 -0.90
CA HIS A 34 -20.86 8.34 0.19
C HIS A 34 -21.66 9.45 0.87
N PHE A 35 -21.08 10.66 0.95
CA PHE A 35 -21.75 11.81 1.57
C PHE A 35 -22.43 12.75 0.57
N GLY A 36 -22.28 12.49 -0.73
CA GLY A 36 -23.00 13.24 -1.78
C GLY A 36 -22.53 14.68 -1.98
N THR A 37 -21.30 15.03 -1.54
CA THR A 37 -20.74 16.36 -1.78
C THR A 37 -20.36 16.55 -3.25
N LEU A 38 -20.34 17.81 -3.71
CA LEU A 38 -19.75 18.11 -5.02
C LEU A 38 -18.21 18.03 -4.95
N PRO A 39 -17.51 17.62 -6.03
CA PRO A 39 -16.04 17.55 -6.03
C PRO A 39 -15.34 18.88 -5.74
N THR A 40 -16.02 20.01 -5.94
CA THR A 40 -15.51 21.37 -5.70
C THR A 40 -15.83 21.90 -4.31
N ASP A 41 -16.74 21.24 -3.59
CA ASP A 41 -17.17 21.67 -2.26
C ASP A 41 -16.32 20.99 -1.20
N THR A 42 -15.29 21.70 -0.74
CA THR A 42 -14.37 21.25 0.32
C THR A 42 -14.61 21.94 1.66
N SER A 43 -15.67 22.76 1.78
CA SER A 43 -15.95 23.56 2.97
C SER A 43 -17.27 23.23 3.65
N SER A 44 -18.10 22.36 3.06
CA SER A 44 -19.38 21.96 3.63
C SER A 44 -19.22 21.10 4.90
N SER A 45 -20.26 21.10 5.71
CA SER A 45 -20.34 20.20 6.89
C SER A 45 -20.28 18.72 6.47
N LEU A 46 -20.85 18.36 5.33
CA LEU A 46 -20.78 17.00 4.80
C LEU A 46 -19.36 16.59 4.44
N PHE A 47 -18.59 17.50 3.83
CA PHE A 47 -17.17 17.23 3.53
C PHE A 47 -16.37 17.05 4.82
N ASN A 48 -16.61 17.90 5.83
CA ASN A 48 -15.93 17.79 7.13
C ASN A 48 -16.28 16.46 7.83
N ASN A 49 -17.57 16.08 7.86
CA ASN A 49 -18.01 14.80 8.42
C ASN A 49 -17.36 13.60 7.70
N ALA A 50 -17.22 13.65 6.38
CA ALA A 50 -16.51 12.63 5.61
C ALA A 50 -15.02 12.61 5.99
N GLY A 51 -14.39 13.77 6.20
CA GLY A 51 -13.01 13.88 6.65
C GLY A 51 -12.79 13.26 8.03
N ASP A 52 -13.67 13.54 8.98
CA ASP A 52 -13.63 12.97 10.33
C ASP A 52 -13.77 11.44 10.27
N TRP A 53 -14.70 10.94 9.46
CA TRP A 53 -14.87 9.50 9.27
C TRP A 53 -13.64 8.85 8.62
N VAL A 54 -13.05 9.46 7.60
CA VAL A 54 -11.79 8.99 7.00
C VAL A 54 -10.65 8.98 8.02
N GLY A 55 -10.61 9.96 8.92
CA GLY A 55 -9.67 9.95 10.05
C GLY A 55 -9.82 8.69 10.92
N VAL A 56 -11.06 8.29 11.25
CA VAL A 56 -11.34 7.04 11.97
C VAL A 56 -10.90 5.81 11.14
N LEU A 57 -11.23 5.77 9.86
CA LEU A 57 -10.82 4.70 8.94
C LEU A 57 -9.30 4.55 8.88
N PHE A 58 -8.57 5.67 8.87
CA PHE A 58 -7.11 5.66 8.89
C PHE A 58 -6.56 5.18 10.25
N GLY A 59 -7.23 5.49 11.35
CA GLY A 59 -6.94 4.89 12.65
C GLY A 59 -7.10 3.38 12.64
N ILE A 60 -8.18 2.88 12.02
CA ILE A 60 -8.47 1.43 11.93
C ILE A 60 -7.38 0.69 11.16
N TYR A 61 -7.00 1.12 9.93
CA TYR A 61 -5.97 0.40 9.19
C TYR A 61 -4.61 0.44 9.90
N ASN A 62 -4.27 1.53 10.59
CA ASN A 62 -3.05 1.60 11.40
C ASN A 62 -3.10 0.63 12.58
N GLY A 63 -4.25 0.54 13.29
CA GLY A 63 -4.45 -0.44 14.36
C GLY A 63 -4.33 -1.89 13.87
N VAL A 64 -4.98 -2.22 12.76
CA VAL A 64 -4.85 -3.53 12.10
C VAL A 64 -3.41 -3.82 11.73
N SER A 65 -2.71 -2.84 11.16
CA SER A 65 -1.29 -2.97 10.78
C SER A 65 -0.41 -3.26 12.00
N ALA A 66 -0.63 -2.59 13.11
CA ALA A 66 0.14 -2.80 14.34
C ALA A 66 -0.06 -4.23 14.88
N ILE A 67 -1.32 -4.70 14.97
CA ILE A 67 -1.63 -6.06 15.37
C ILE A 67 -1.02 -7.08 14.40
N TYR A 68 -1.15 -6.84 13.10
CA TYR A 68 -0.61 -7.71 12.07
C TYR A 68 0.91 -7.79 12.13
N ALA A 69 1.61 -6.68 12.38
CA ALA A 69 3.07 -6.64 12.52
C ALA A 69 3.57 -7.56 13.63
N LEU A 70 2.86 -7.67 14.75
CA LEU A 70 3.18 -8.61 15.84
C LEU A 70 3.02 -10.08 15.42
N LEU A 71 2.13 -10.35 14.48
CA LEU A 71 1.83 -11.71 14.00
C LEU A 71 2.65 -12.10 12.77
N LEU A 72 3.25 -11.15 12.04
CA LEU A 72 3.98 -11.38 10.79
C LEU A 72 5.02 -12.48 10.89
N HIS A 73 5.82 -12.49 11.98
CA HIS A 73 6.83 -13.50 12.19
C HIS A 73 6.26 -14.93 12.23
N ARG A 74 5.08 -15.12 12.84
CA ARG A 74 4.39 -16.42 12.89
C ARG A 74 3.93 -16.88 11.50
N PHE A 75 3.40 -15.94 10.71
CA PHE A 75 2.96 -16.23 9.33
C PHE A 75 4.13 -16.55 8.42
N VAL A 76 5.22 -15.76 8.51
CA VAL A 76 6.45 -15.98 7.72
C VAL A 76 7.06 -17.36 8.02
N LYS A 77 7.12 -17.79 9.29
CA LYS A 77 7.61 -19.11 9.66
C LYS A 77 6.82 -20.28 9.07
N LYS A 78 5.52 -20.10 8.88
CA LYS A 78 4.63 -21.14 8.32
C LYS A 78 4.56 -21.14 6.80
N THR A 79 4.94 -20.02 6.15
CA THR A 79 4.83 -19.86 4.70
C THR A 79 6.14 -19.34 4.10
N SER A 80 6.20 -18.06 3.74
CA SER A 80 7.41 -17.35 3.32
C SER A 80 7.18 -15.84 3.38
N ARG A 81 8.26 -15.04 3.43
CA ARG A 81 8.20 -13.56 3.39
C ARG A 81 7.49 -13.07 2.11
N LYS A 82 7.82 -13.71 0.99
CA LYS A 82 7.23 -13.43 -0.32
C LYS A 82 5.73 -13.70 -0.34
N PHE A 83 5.30 -14.87 0.13
CA PHE A 83 3.87 -15.23 0.18
C PHE A 83 3.08 -14.26 1.05
N VAL A 84 3.58 -13.95 2.26
CA VAL A 84 2.95 -13.02 3.18
C VAL A 84 2.80 -11.64 2.53
N HIS A 85 3.83 -11.15 1.82
CA HIS A 85 3.78 -9.86 1.14
C HIS A 85 2.78 -9.84 -0.01
N VAL A 86 2.76 -10.87 -0.87
CA VAL A 86 1.79 -11.01 -1.96
C VAL A 86 0.36 -11.04 -1.43
N PHE A 87 0.09 -11.88 -0.43
CA PHE A 87 -1.24 -11.98 0.19
C PHE A 87 -1.70 -10.63 0.75
N SER A 88 -0.83 -9.94 1.49
CA SER A 88 -1.13 -8.65 2.10
C SER A 88 -1.42 -7.57 1.04
N LEU A 89 -0.64 -7.51 -0.04
CA LEU A 89 -0.85 -6.57 -1.14
C LEU A 89 -2.18 -6.84 -1.87
N ILE A 90 -2.52 -8.11 -2.10
CA ILE A 90 -3.83 -8.47 -2.68
C ILE A 90 -4.96 -8.05 -1.75
N ALA A 91 -4.86 -8.33 -0.44
CA ALA A 91 -5.85 -7.93 0.53
C ALA A 91 -6.05 -6.41 0.57
N GLY A 92 -4.95 -5.64 0.55
CA GLY A 92 -5.01 -4.18 0.49
C GLY A 92 -5.60 -3.64 -0.81
N GLY A 93 -5.24 -4.24 -1.96
CA GLY A 93 -5.79 -3.88 -3.26
C GLY A 93 -7.30 -4.12 -3.32
N LEU A 94 -7.75 -5.29 -2.88
CA LEU A 94 -9.18 -5.62 -2.77
C LEU A 94 -9.89 -4.70 -1.75
N GLY A 95 -9.22 -4.36 -0.65
CA GLY A 95 -9.72 -3.37 0.32
C GLY A 95 -10.00 -2.03 -0.34
N LEU A 96 -9.03 -1.45 -1.07
CA LEU A 96 -9.25 -0.18 -1.76
C LEU A 96 -10.33 -0.27 -2.85
N ILE A 97 -10.37 -1.36 -3.60
CA ILE A 97 -11.40 -1.58 -4.63
C ILE A 97 -12.79 -1.70 -3.99
N SER A 98 -12.91 -2.41 -2.87
CA SER A 98 -14.20 -2.63 -2.20
C SER A 98 -14.84 -1.35 -1.67
N MET A 99 -14.06 -0.31 -1.34
CA MET A 99 -14.60 0.99 -0.91
C MET A 99 -15.57 1.60 -1.93
N ARG A 100 -15.40 1.30 -3.22
CA ARG A 100 -16.28 1.80 -4.29
C ARG A 100 -17.64 1.09 -4.29
N PHE A 101 -17.70 -0.16 -3.81
CA PHE A 101 -18.86 -1.04 -3.93
C PHE A 101 -19.65 -1.17 -2.62
N ILE A 102 -19.06 -0.82 -1.49
CA ILE A 102 -19.76 -0.76 -0.20
C ILE A 102 -20.67 0.46 -0.21
N PRO A 103 -22.00 0.30 -0.15
CA PRO A 103 -22.91 1.45 -0.31
C PRO A 103 -22.99 2.33 0.95
N ASP A 104 -22.88 1.73 2.12
CA ASP A 104 -22.98 2.41 3.40
C ASP A 104 -21.58 2.76 3.94
N PRO A 105 -21.28 4.05 4.16
CA PRO A 105 -19.98 4.49 4.66
C PRO A 105 -19.61 3.86 6.00
N ASP A 106 -20.57 3.49 6.84
CA ASP A 106 -20.31 2.91 8.14
C ASP A 106 -19.59 1.54 8.06
N PHE A 107 -19.70 0.84 6.93
CA PHE A 107 -19.01 -0.44 6.72
C PHE A 107 -17.64 -0.32 6.00
N LEU A 108 -17.17 0.88 5.68
CA LEU A 108 -15.85 1.07 5.03
C LEU A 108 -14.67 0.59 5.88
N TRP A 109 -14.85 0.42 7.18
CA TRP A 109 -13.82 -0.17 8.05
C TRP A 109 -13.42 -1.58 7.63
N ILE A 110 -14.33 -2.35 6.99
CA ILE A 110 -14.02 -3.70 6.46
C ILE A 110 -12.91 -3.59 5.39
N SER A 111 -13.00 -2.60 4.50
CA SER A 111 -11.97 -2.30 3.51
C SER A 111 -10.62 -1.97 4.15
N MET A 112 -10.66 -1.27 5.28
CA MET A 112 -9.45 -0.85 6.01
C MET A 112 -8.71 -2.02 6.68
N ILE A 113 -9.37 -3.16 6.92
CA ILE A 113 -8.67 -4.36 7.36
C ILE A 113 -7.67 -4.82 6.30
N GLY A 114 -8.10 -4.92 5.04
CA GLY A 114 -7.21 -5.29 3.92
C GLY A 114 -6.06 -4.29 3.75
N VAL A 115 -6.35 -2.99 3.82
CA VAL A 115 -5.35 -1.92 3.75
C VAL A 115 -4.34 -2.03 4.90
N GLY A 116 -4.80 -2.33 6.11
CA GLY A 116 -3.93 -2.51 7.28
C GLY A 116 -2.96 -3.69 7.14
N LEU A 117 -3.42 -4.82 6.57
CA LEU A 117 -2.55 -5.95 6.24
C LEU A 117 -1.47 -5.55 5.23
N ALA A 118 -1.85 -4.82 4.17
CA ALA A 118 -0.89 -4.32 3.19
C ALA A 118 0.11 -3.36 3.83
N TRP A 119 -0.34 -2.41 4.62
CA TRP A 119 0.51 -1.41 5.28
C TRP A 119 1.58 -2.06 6.17
N GLY A 120 1.18 -2.97 7.07
CA GLY A 120 2.12 -3.71 7.93
C GLY A 120 3.16 -4.50 7.14
N SER A 121 2.75 -5.08 6.00
CA SER A 121 3.65 -5.83 5.13
C SER A 121 4.57 -4.93 4.29
N ILE A 122 4.07 -3.80 3.76
CA ILE A 122 4.87 -2.84 2.96
C ILE A 122 6.00 -2.24 3.78
N LEU A 123 5.78 -1.99 5.07
CA LEU A 123 6.79 -1.45 5.97
C LEU A 123 7.88 -2.46 6.35
N SER A 124 7.63 -3.76 6.24
CA SER A 124 8.52 -4.79 6.79
C SER A 124 9.09 -5.75 5.75
N MET A 125 8.24 -6.35 4.90
CA MET A 125 8.65 -7.46 4.03
C MET A 125 9.65 -7.08 2.94
N PRO A 126 9.57 -5.95 2.23
CA PRO A 126 10.56 -5.58 1.23
C PRO A 126 11.96 -5.42 1.81
N TYR A 127 12.07 -4.86 3.01
CA TYR A 127 13.35 -4.74 3.71
C TYR A 127 13.88 -6.11 4.14
N ALA A 128 13.01 -6.94 4.71
CA ALA A 128 13.38 -8.30 5.12
C ALA A 128 13.82 -9.18 3.93
N LEU A 129 13.24 -8.97 2.74
CA LEU A 129 13.63 -9.66 1.50
C LEU A 129 14.92 -9.11 0.90
N LEU A 130 15.33 -7.87 1.24
CA LEU A 130 16.48 -7.21 0.64
C LEU A 130 17.77 -7.43 1.44
N VAL A 131 17.69 -7.32 2.78
CA VAL A 131 18.87 -7.22 3.68
C VAL A 131 19.82 -8.41 3.56
N ASP A 132 19.30 -9.62 3.46
CA ASP A 132 20.09 -10.87 3.45
C ASP A 132 21.08 -10.97 2.27
N LYS A 133 20.97 -10.13 1.27
CA LYS A 133 21.81 -10.16 0.05
C LYS A 133 22.62 -8.88 -0.17
N LEU A 134 22.66 -7.99 0.82
CA LEU A 134 23.45 -6.78 0.72
C LEU A 134 24.78 -6.89 1.46
N PRO A 135 25.89 -6.43 0.84
CA PRO A 135 27.18 -6.37 1.54
C PRO A 135 27.10 -5.43 2.75
N ALA A 136 27.46 -5.92 3.94
CA ALA A 136 27.42 -5.14 5.18
C ALA A 136 28.14 -3.78 5.07
N ALA A 137 29.33 -3.77 4.42
CA ALA A 137 30.12 -2.55 4.23
C ALA A 137 29.45 -1.47 3.39
N LYS A 138 28.42 -1.79 2.59
CA LYS A 138 27.69 -0.84 1.71
C LYS A 138 26.20 -0.75 2.03
N MET A 139 25.78 -1.30 3.16
CA MET A 139 24.36 -1.38 3.55
C MET A 139 23.67 -0.02 3.50
N GLY A 140 24.27 1.02 4.09
CA GLY A 140 23.69 2.37 4.12
C GLY A 140 23.43 2.95 2.73
N VAL A 141 24.37 2.78 1.79
CA VAL A 141 24.21 3.26 0.41
C VAL A 141 23.07 2.53 -0.30
N TYR A 142 22.98 1.21 -0.15
CA TYR A 142 21.90 0.44 -0.77
C TYR A 142 20.53 0.77 -0.17
N MET A 143 20.45 0.98 1.15
CA MET A 143 19.21 1.40 1.81
C MET A 143 18.78 2.81 1.36
N GLY A 144 19.74 3.74 1.21
CA GLY A 144 19.45 5.07 0.66
C GLY A 144 18.89 5.01 -0.76
N ILE A 145 19.50 4.20 -1.65
CA ILE A 145 18.98 3.99 -3.01
C ILE A 145 17.61 3.32 -2.97
N PHE A 146 17.38 2.36 -2.06
CA PHE A 146 16.10 1.68 -1.95
C PHE A 146 14.98 2.62 -1.50
N ASN A 147 15.27 3.56 -0.60
CA ASN A 147 14.32 4.58 -0.18
C ASN A 147 13.90 5.53 -1.32
N MET A 148 14.70 5.70 -2.37
CA MET A 148 14.27 6.44 -3.55
C MET A 148 13.06 5.80 -4.25
N PHE A 149 12.94 4.45 -4.21
CA PHE A 149 11.77 3.76 -4.74
C PHE A 149 10.51 3.94 -3.88
N ILE A 150 10.64 4.55 -2.71
CA ILE A 150 9.53 5.00 -1.86
C ILE A 150 9.15 6.45 -2.20
N VAL A 151 10.15 7.34 -2.26
CA VAL A 151 9.93 8.78 -2.41
C VAL A 151 9.53 9.16 -3.83
N LEU A 152 10.19 8.59 -4.85
CA LEU A 152 9.92 8.94 -6.26
C LEU A 152 8.45 8.67 -6.68
N PRO A 153 7.84 7.52 -6.37
CA PRO A 153 6.43 7.30 -6.70
C PRO A 153 5.48 8.24 -5.98
N GLN A 154 5.80 8.69 -4.77
CA GLN A 154 4.99 9.68 -4.03
C GLN A 154 5.05 11.05 -4.71
N ILE A 155 6.25 11.51 -5.09
CA ILE A 155 6.43 12.76 -5.84
C ILE A 155 5.68 12.68 -7.16
N LEU A 156 5.85 11.59 -7.91
CA LEU A 156 5.18 11.40 -9.18
C LEU A 156 3.65 11.38 -9.01
N SER A 157 3.14 10.65 -8.02
CA SER A 157 1.72 10.63 -7.69
C SER A 157 1.22 12.03 -7.36
N GLY A 158 1.95 12.81 -6.56
CA GLY A 158 1.59 14.19 -6.23
C GLY A 158 1.44 15.09 -7.46
N ILE A 159 2.27 14.88 -8.49
CA ILE A 159 2.24 15.69 -9.71
C ILE A 159 1.13 15.25 -10.68
N ILE A 160 0.99 13.94 -10.92
CA ILE A 160 0.15 13.45 -12.03
C ILE A 160 -1.25 13.03 -11.60
N SER A 161 -1.49 12.71 -10.33
CA SER A 161 -2.79 12.19 -9.89
C SER A 161 -3.92 13.21 -10.03
N GLY A 162 -3.67 14.48 -9.74
CA GLY A 162 -4.67 15.55 -9.90
C GLY A 162 -5.21 15.66 -11.34
N PRO A 163 -4.33 15.84 -12.34
CA PRO A 163 -4.74 15.79 -13.75
C PRO A 163 -5.47 14.50 -14.13
N ILE A 164 -5.01 13.33 -13.66
CA ILE A 164 -5.64 12.04 -13.96
C ILE A 164 -7.06 11.98 -13.37
N VAL A 165 -7.23 12.34 -12.09
CA VAL A 165 -8.54 12.35 -11.43
C VAL A 165 -9.52 13.26 -12.19
N LYS A 166 -9.07 14.44 -12.59
CA LYS A 166 -9.91 15.40 -13.31
C LYS A 166 -10.27 14.92 -14.72
N SER A 167 -9.30 14.43 -15.50
CA SER A 167 -9.48 14.13 -16.92
C SER A 167 -10.10 12.77 -17.18
N LEU A 168 -9.71 11.73 -16.43
CA LEU A 168 -10.15 10.35 -16.67
C LEU A 168 -11.29 9.92 -15.75
N PHE A 169 -11.38 10.49 -14.57
CA PHE A 169 -12.40 10.10 -13.59
C PHE A 169 -13.45 11.19 -13.33
N GLY A 170 -13.46 12.28 -14.11
CA GLY A 170 -14.45 13.34 -13.99
C GLY A 170 -14.52 13.97 -12.60
N SER A 171 -13.38 14.03 -11.88
CA SER A 171 -13.24 14.46 -10.48
C SER A 171 -13.85 13.50 -9.43
N TYR A 172 -14.25 12.29 -9.82
CA TYR A 172 -14.71 11.26 -8.88
C TYR A 172 -13.52 10.50 -8.26
N ALA A 173 -12.98 11.05 -7.19
CA ALA A 173 -11.76 10.56 -6.53
C ALA A 173 -11.90 9.10 -6.03
N MET A 174 -13.11 8.64 -5.65
CA MET A 174 -13.32 7.25 -5.23
C MET A 174 -12.99 6.24 -6.34
N ASN A 175 -13.36 6.53 -7.59
CA ASN A 175 -13.02 5.68 -8.73
C ASN A 175 -11.49 5.62 -8.93
N TYR A 176 -10.80 6.73 -8.73
CA TYR A 176 -9.34 6.79 -8.81
C TYR A 176 -8.69 5.95 -7.70
N VAL A 177 -9.13 6.09 -6.45
CA VAL A 177 -8.60 5.30 -5.31
C VAL A 177 -8.82 3.81 -5.55
N ALA A 178 -10.01 3.41 -6.00
CA ALA A 178 -10.32 2.01 -6.25
C ALA A 178 -9.51 1.44 -7.43
N ILE A 179 -9.51 2.10 -8.59
CA ILE A 179 -8.92 1.56 -9.82
C ILE A 179 -7.40 1.73 -9.80
N VAL A 180 -6.90 2.94 -9.51
CA VAL A 180 -5.46 3.21 -9.53
C VAL A 180 -4.82 2.74 -8.22
N GLY A 181 -5.31 3.17 -7.06
CA GLY A 181 -4.77 2.76 -5.77
C GLY A 181 -4.82 1.26 -5.58
N GLY A 182 -6.01 0.65 -5.71
CA GLY A 182 -6.20 -0.79 -5.57
C GLY A 182 -5.52 -1.61 -6.66
N GLY A 183 -5.61 -1.17 -7.92
CA GLY A 183 -4.96 -1.82 -9.06
C GLY A 183 -3.43 -1.85 -8.94
N LEU A 184 -2.82 -0.77 -8.46
CA LEU A 184 -1.36 -0.71 -8.23
C LEU A 184 -0.91 -1.66 -7.12
N PHE A 185 -1.71 -1.88 -6.08
CA PHE A 185 -1.42 -2.91 -5.07
C PHE A 185 -1.45 -4.32 -5.68
N ILE A 186 -2.40 -4.62 -6.55
CA ILE A 186 -2.45 -5.89 -7.26
C ILE A 186 -1.23 -6.05 -8.19
N LEU A 187 -0.84 -4.98 -8.91
CA LEU A 187 0.37 -4.99 -9.74
C LEU A 187 1.65 -5.18 -8.89
N ALA A 188 1.71 -4.56 -7.70
CA ALA A 188 2.81 -4.78 -6.76
C ALA A 188 2.85 -6.25 -6.28
N ALA A 189 1.71 -6.87 -6.01
CA ALA A 189 1.62 -8.28 -5.67
C ALA A 189 2.15 -9.18 -6.80
N LEU A 190 1.73 -8.93 -8.04
CA LEU A 190 2.21 -9.65 -9.22
C LEU A 190 3.72 -9.45 -9.44
N ALA A 191 4.22 -8.22 -9.25
CA ALA A 191 5.65 -7.93 -9.33
C ALA A 191 6.45 -8.68 -8.25
N THR A 192 5.87 -8.84 -7.05
CA THR A 192 6.48 -9.58 -5.95
C THR A 192 6.72 -11.06 -6.31
N LEU A 193 5.88 -11.66 -7.15
CA LEU A 193 6.07 -13.05 -7.59
C LEU A 193 7.40 -13.26 -8.33
N ARG A 194 7.95 -12.21 -8.95
CA ARG A 194 9.26 -12.25 -9.64
C ARG A 194 10.45 -12.04 -8.72
N VAL A 195 10.21 -11.73 -7.44
CA VAL A 195 11.29 -11.57 -6.45
C VAL A 195 11.75 -12.96 -6.01
N GLU A 196 13.06 -13.18 -6.05
CA GLU A 196 13.67 -14.41 -5.56
C GLU A 196 13.75 -14.37 -4.04
N GLU A 197 13.34 -15.44 -3.38
CA GLU A 197 13.49 -15.65 -1.94
C GLU A 197 14.35 -16.90 -1.74
N PRO A 198 15.47 -16.82 -0.97
CA PRO A 198 16.21 -18.01 -0.59
C PRO A 198 15.33 -18.89 0.28
N LEU A 199 15.40 -20.19 0.07
CA LEU A 199 14.73 -21.15 0.95
C LEU A 199 15.33 -20.99 2.36
N TRP A 200 14.47 -20.98 3.39
CA TRP A 200 14.87 -20.82 4.80
C TRP A 200 15.98 -21.80 5.23
N ASN A 201 16.07 -22.96 4.57
CA ASN A 201 17.03 -24.01 4.88
C ASN A 201 18.46 -23.72 4.39
N GLU A 202 18.66 -22.82 3.42
CA GLU A 202 19.99 -22.50 2.90
C GLU A 202 20.78 -21.55 3.82
N THR A 203 20.09 -20.80 4.70
CA THR A 203 20.73 -19.84 5.62
C THR A 203 21.18 -20.46 6.93
N ALA A 204 20.71 -21.66 7.27
CA ALA A 204 21.09 -22.37 8.49
C ALA A 204 22.42 -23.14 8.35
N ASP A 205 22.79 -23.55 7.11
CA ASP A 205 24.01 -24.30 6.85
C ASP A 205 25.28 -23.42 6.69
N GLU A 206 25.14 -22.12 6.40
CA GLU A 206 26.28 -21.20 6.29
C GLU A 206 26.74 -20.61 7.63
N SER A 207 26.05 -20.91 8.75
CA SER A 207 26.38 -20.42 10.10
C SER A 207 26.86 -21.55 11.07
N ALA A 208 27.06 -22.77 10.58
CA ALA A 208 27.65 -23.89 11.28
C ALA A 208 29.09 -24.12 10.82
#